data_c8c544b2dc0c768e532ad899038a6678
#
_entry.id   c8c544b2dc0c768e532ad899038a6678
#
_cell.length_a   1.000
_cell.length_b   1.000
_cell.length_c   1.000
_cell.angle_alpha   90.00
_cell.angle_beta   90.00
_cell.angle_gamma   90.00
#
_symmetry.space_group_name_H-M   'P 1'
#
loop_
_entity.id
_entity.type
_entity.pdbx_description
1 polymer ?
#
loop_
_entity_poly.entity_id
_entity_poly.type
_entity_poly.pdbx_seq_one_letter_code
_entity_poly.pdbx_strand_id
1 'polypeptide(L)'
;MAMNAQDDAALFVYGTLMDGEERARLLRREIPAAPASLGGFERRRSRHFYLIRKLDARVDGFLLRGLGDSDFAILDAYEEVPALYTRERIVVNGPRDTLVRCWIYLPAGWERSG
;
A
#
# COMPACT_ATOMS: atom_id res chain seq x y z
N MET A 1 3.12 15.92 -18.52
CA MET A 1 3.88 16.11 -17.29
C MET A 1 3.14 15.44 -16.14
N ALA A 2 3.82 14.57 -15.41
CA ALA A 2 3.23 13.92 -14.26
C ALA A 2 3.00 14.94 -13.14
N MET A 3 1.86 14.85 -12.47
CA MET A 3 1.54 15.70 -11.34
C MET A 3 1.75 14.93 -10.05
N ASN A 4 2.37 15.58 -9.07
CA ASN A 4 2.48 15.05 -7.73
C ASN A 4 1.27 15.46 -6.92
N ALA A 5 0.62 14.50 -6.29
CA ALA A 5 -0.46 14.73 -5.37
C ALA A 5 -0.15 14.03 -4.06
N GLN A 6 -0.47 14.68 -2.94
CA GLN A 6 -0.40 14.03 -1.64
C GLN A 6 -1.82 13.68 -1.21
N ASP A 7 -2.00 12.45 -0.78
CA ASP A 7 -3.30 11.96 -0.34
C ASP A 7 -3.13 11.16 0.96
N ASP A 8 -3.42 11.80 2.07
CA ASP A 8 -3.30 11.20 3.40
C ASP A 8 -4.42 10.19 3.68
N ALA A 9 -5.43 10.15 2.82
CA ALA A 9 -6.53 9.20 2.89
C ALA A 9 -6.37 8.04 1.91
N ALA A 10 -5.18 7.87 1.31
CA ALA A 10 -4.92 6.85 0.33
C ALA A 10 -3.87 5.86 0.81
N LEU A 11 -4.05 4.60 0.40
CA LEU A 11 -3.17 3.50 0.75
C LEU A 11 -2.89 2.66 -0.50
N PHE A 12 -1.63 2.38 -0.79
CA PHE A 12 -1.26 1.43 -1.82
C PHE A 12 -1.21 0.03 -1.23
N VAL A 13 -1.95 -0.90 -1.82
CA VAL A 13 -2.03 -2.29 -1.36
C VAL A 13 -1.48 -3.22 -2.43
N TYR A 14 -0.75 -4.25 -2.00
CA TYR A 14 -0.05 -5.16 -2.89
C TYR A 14 -0.21 -6.65 -2.48
N GLY A 15 -0.97 -6.92 -1.44
CA GLY A 15 -1.16 -8.26 -0.90
C GLY A 15 -2.64 -8.63 -0.76
N THR A 16 -3.03 -9.18 0.38
CA THR A 16 -4.39 -9.66 0.59
C THR A 16 -5.45 -8.58 0.46
N LEU A 17 -5.10 -7.33 0.75
CA LEU A 17 -6.04 -6.21 0.63
C LEU A 17 -6.28 -5.78 -0.83
N MET A 18 -5.62 -6.42 -1.80
CA MET A 18 -5.99 -6.28 -3.20
C MET A 18 -7.36 -6.90 -3.49
N ASP A 19 -7.79 -7.84 -2.67
CA ASP A 19 -9.10 -8.47 -2.78
C ASP A 19 -10.18 -7.56 -2.19
N GLY A 20 -11.14 -7.16 -3.03
CA GLY A 20 -12.22 -6.27 -2.62
C GLY A 20 -13.11 -6.85 -1.53
N GLU A 21 -13.34 -8.16 -1.52
CA GLU A 21 -14.13 -8.80 -0.47
C GLU A 21 -13.42 -8.73 0.88
N GLU A 22 -12.11 -8.95 0.87
CA GLU A 22 -11.31 -8.87 2.09
C GLU A 22 -11.31 -7.45 2.66
N ARG A 23 -11.17 -6.44 1.79
CA ARG A 23 -11.24 -5.04 2.22
C ARG A 23 -12.60 -4.70 2.83
N ALA A 24 -13.67 -5.12 2.14
CA ALA A 24 -15.04 -4.82 2.60
C ALA A 24 -15.33 -5.51 3.93
N ARG A 25 -14.85 -6.74 4.10
CA ARG A 25 -15.03 -7.48 5.34
C ARG A 25 -14.30 -6.79 6.50
N LEU A 26 -13.08 -6.35 6.26
CA LEU A 26 -12.26 -5.73 7.28
C LEU A 26 -12.75 -4.34 7.66
N LEU A 27 -13.05 -3.51 6.67
CA LEU A 27 -13.42 -2.11 6.88
C LEU A 27 -14.94 -1.87 6.93
N ARG A 28 -15.71 -2.92 6.68
CA ARG A 28 -17.18 -2.92 6.76
C ARG A 28 -17.86 -1.97 5.78
N ARG A 29 -17.20 -1.73 4.67
CA ARG A 29 -17.76 -0.99 3.54
C ARG A 29 -16.91 -1.23 2.31
N GLU A 30 -17.45 -0.89 1.16
CA GLU A 30 -16.67 -0.96 -0.06
C GLU A 30 -15.75 0.24 -0.15
N ILE A 31 -14.50 -0.01 -0.54
CA ILE A 31 -13.48 1.00 -0.69
C ILE A 31 -13.11 1.08 -2.16
N PRO A 32 -13.23 2.26 -2.79
CA PRO A 32 -12.81 2.41 -4.18
C PRO A 32 -11.34 2.07 -4.35
N ALA A 33 -11.03 1.33 -5.41
CA ALA A 33 -9.66 0.93 -5.71
C ALA A 33 -9.37 1.19 -7.18
N ALA A 34 -8.19 1.71 -7.46
CA ALA A 34 -7.72 1.94 -8.82
C ALA A 34 -6.36 1.28 -9.02
N PRO A 35 -6.09 0.71 -10.20
CA PRO A 35 -4.77 0.15 -10.45
C PRO A 35 -3.67 1.19 -10.26
N ALA A 36 -2.58 0.77 -9.64
CA ALA A 36 -1.42 1.61 -9.38
C ALA A 36 -0.17 0.74 -9.38
N SER A 37 1.00 1.37 -9.46
CA SER A 37 2.26 0.63 -9.43
C SER A 37 3.30 1.38 -8.61
N LEU A 38 4.23 0.61 -8.06
CA LEU A 38 5.33 1.11 -7.26
C LEU A 38 6.64 0.63 -7.84
N GLY A 39 7.51 1.56 -8.26
CA GLY A 39 8.84 1.24 -8.76
C GLY A 39 9.85 1.06 -7.64
N GLY A 40 10.91 0.29 -7.92
CA GLY A 40 12.01 0.13 -6.98
C GLY A 40 11.80 -0.93 -5.90
N PHE A 41 10.76 -1.75 -6.03
CA PHE A 41 10.46 -2.82 -5.09
C PHE A 41 10.04 -4.07 -5.84
N GLU A 42 10.23 -5.22 -5.19
CA GLU A 42 9.77 -6.52 -5.68
C GLU A 42 8.88 -7.15 -4.62
N ARG A 43 7.73 -7.70 -5.04
CA ARG A 43 6.84 -8.40 -4.14
C ARG A 43 7.29 -9.84 -3.97
N ARG A 44 7.34 -10.26 -2.72
CA ARG A 44 7.66 -11.63 -2.34
C ARG A 44 6.61 -12.15 -1.38
N ARG A 45 6.59 -13.46 -1.22
CA ARG A 45 5.64 -14.12 -0.33
C ARG A 45 6.33 -15.17 0.52
N SER A 46 6.02 -15.12 1.81
CA SER A 46 6.34 -16.14 2.78
C SER A 46 5.01 -16.53 3.44
N ARG A 47 4.85 -16.27 4.73
CA ARG A 47 3.52 -16.35 5.36
C ARG A 47 2.62 -15.21 4.92
N HIS A 48 3.23 -14.07 4.65
CA HIS A 48 2.57 -12.84 4.24
C HIS A 48 3.24 -12.31 2.98
N PHE A 49 2.54 -11.47 2.25
CA PHE A 49 3.17 -10.71 1.19
C PHE A 49 4.02 -9.61 1.80
N TYR A 50 5.18 -9.38 1.22
CA TYR A 50 6.06 -8.31 1.64
C TYR A 50 6.86 -7.80 0.46
N LEU A 51 7.47 -6.62 0.62
CA LEU A 51 8.28 -6.00 -0.42
C LEU A 51 9.72 -5.92 0.02
N ILE A 52 10.61 -6.11 -0.95
CA ILE A 52 12.03 -5.81 -0.78
C ILE A 52 12.42 -4.75 -1.80
N ARG A 53 13.39 -3.94 -1.46
CA ARG A 53 13.92 -2.97 -2.42
C ARG A 53 14.68 -3.71 -3.51
N LYS A 54 14.36 -3.37 -4.76
CA LYS A 54 15.04 -3.95 -5.90
C LYS A 54 15.01 -2.96 -7.06
N LEU A 55 16.17 -2.43 -7.41
CA LEU A 55 16.29 -1.52 -8.54
C LEU A 55 15.77 -2.19 -9.81
N ASP A 56 15.07 -1.45 -10.63
CA ASP A 56 14.46 -1.90 -11.88
C ASP A 56 13.28 -2.86 -11.74
N ALA A 57 12.86 -3.15 -10.52
CA ALA A 57 11.64 -3.92 -10.29
C ALA A 57 10.43 -3.00 -10.12
N ARG A 58 9.24 -3.58 -10.28
CA ARG A 58 7.98 -2.87 -10.11
C ARG A 58 6.94 -3.80 -9.49
N VAL A 59 6.10 -3.24 -8.65
CA VAL A 59 4.99 -3.94 -8.03
C VAL A 59 3.69 -3.33 -8.54
N ASP A 60 2.82 -4.18 -9.10
CA ASP A 60 1.47 -3.78 -9.47
C ASP A 60 0.54 -4.04 -8.29
N GLY A 61 -0.35 -3.11 -8.03
CA GLY A 61 -1.29 -3.19 -6.93
C GLY A 61 -2.46 -2.25 -7.15
N PHE A 62 -3.07 -1.83 -6.05
CA PHE A 62 -4.20 -0.90 -6.10
C PHE A 62 -3.99 0.25 -5.14
N LEU A 63 -4.47 1.41 -5.54
CA LEU A 63 -4.55 2.58 -4.70
C LEU A 63 -5.98 2.66 -4.15
N LEU A 64 -6.10 2.58 -2.83
CA LEU A 64 -7.37 2.76 -2.12
C LEU A 64 -7.47 4.21 -1.71
N ARG A 65 -8.66 4.79 -1.83
CA ARG A 65 -8.88 6.20 -1.46
C ARG A 65 -10.04 6.33 -0.49
N GLY A 66 -10.13 7.47 0.18
CA GLY A 66 -11.23 7.77 1.07
C GLY A 66 -11.13 7.10 2.43
N LEU A 67 -9.92 6.78 2.88
CA LEU A 67 -9.69 6.15 4.17
C LEU A 67 -9.57 7.21 5.26
N GLY A 68 -10.29 7.02 6.36
CA GLY A 68 -10.21 7.90 7.52
C GLY A 68 -9.33 7.34 8.62
N ASP A 69 -9.21 8.11 9.71
CA ASP A 69 -8.37 7.70 10.84
C ASP A 69 -8.82 6.38 11.45
N SER A 70 -10.14 6.15 11.53
CA SER A 70 -10.66 4.90 12.07
C SER A 70 -10.32 3.71 11.18
N ASP A 71 -10.27 3.90 9.86
CA ASP A 71 -9.86 2.85 8.93
C ASP A 71 -8.39 2.51 9.14
N PHE A 72 -7.54 3.51 9.27
CA PHE A 72 -6.11 3.28 9.51
C PHE A 72 -5.85 2.62 10.85
N ALA A 73 -6.66 2.91 11.87
CA ALA A 73 -6.54 2.22 13.15
C ALA A 73 -6.81 0.71 12.98
N ILE A 74 -7.83 0.35 12.21
CA ILE A 74 -8.15 -1.04 11.92
C ILE A 74 -7.05 -1.69 11.10
N LEU A 75 -6.57 -0.98 10.08
CA LEU A 75 -5.51 -1.50 9.20
C LEU A 75 -4.18 -1.66 9.93
N ASP A 76 -3.82 -0.70 10.78
CA ASP A 76 -2.59 -0.80 11.59
C ASP A 76 -2.64 -2.04 12.49
N ALA A 77 -3.78 -2.32 13.09
CA ALA A 77 -3.95 -3.52 13.91
C ALA A 77 -3.90 -4.80 13.06
N TYR A 78 -4.53 -4.79 11.90
CA TYR A 78 -4.52 -5.93 10.98
C TYR A 78 -3.10 -6.25 10.51
N GLU A 79 -2.30 -5.23 10.23
CA GLU A 79 -0.93 -5.38 9.78
C GLU A 79 0.07 -5.54 10.92
N GLU A 80 -0.41 -5.55 12.16
CA GLU A 80 0.42 -5.70 13.36
C GLU A 80 1.54 -4.66 13.43
N VAL A 81 1.18 -3.40 13.22
CA VAL A 81 2.11 -2.28 13.36
C VAL A 81 2.40 -2.04 14.84
N PRO A 82 3.65 -1.83 15.26
CA PRO A 82 4.86 -1.76 14.44
C PRO A 82 5.68 -3.07 14.41
N ALA A 83 5.17 -4.15 14.98
CA ALA A 83 5.95 -5.37 15.16
C ALA A 83 6.25 -6.07 13.85
N LEU A 84 5.25 -6.26 13.00
CA LEU A 84 5.38 -7.01 11.76
C LEU A 84 5.56 -6.07 10.55
N TYR A 85 4.78 -5.01 10.51
CA TYR A 85 4.83 -3.99 9.45
C TYR A 85 4.94 -2.60 10.07
N THR A 86 5.39 -1.65 9.24
CA THR A 86 5.30 -0.23 9.56
C THR A 86 4.51 0.47 8.48
N ARG A 87 3.81 1.55 8.84
CA ARG A 87 3.05 2.35 7.88
C ARG A 87 3.91 3.53 7.47
N GLU A 88 4.26 3.58 6.19
CA GLU A 88 5.21 4.53 5.63
C GLU A 88 4.56 5.35 4.53
N ARG A 89 5.14 6.50 4.21
CA ARG A 89 4.76 7.26 3.04
C ARG A 89 5.58 6.81 1.85
N ILE A 90 4.92 6.74 0.69
CA ILE A 90 5.55 6.29 -0.54
C ILE A 90 4.91 7.04 -1.70
N VAL A 91 5.64 7.15 -2.82
CA VAL A 91 5.09 7.70 -4.05
C VAL A 91 4.84 6.56 -5.02
N VAL A 92 3.63 6.47 -5.52
CA VAL A 92 3.22 5.45 -6.49
C VAL A 92 2.75 6.11 -7.77
N ASN A 93 2.75 5.33 -8.85
CA ASN A 93 2.13 5.73 -10.10
C ASN A 93 0.65 5.36 -10.03
N GLY A 94 -0.19 6.37 -9.94
CA GLY A 94 -1.63 6.21 -9.90
C GLY A 94 -2.26 6.31 -11.28
N PRO A 95 -3.60 6.43 -11.33
CA PRO A 95 -4.30 6.58 -12.60
C PRO A 95 -3.80 7.79 -13.40
N ARG A 96 -3.80 7.65 -14.73
CA ARG A 96 -3.43 8.72 -15.66
C ARG A 96 -2.01 9.25 -15.46
N ASP A 97 -1.10 8.35 -15.08
CA ASP A 97 0.31 8.69 -14.83
C ASP A 97 0.50 9.78 -13.77
N THR A 98 -0.43 9.89 -12.84
CA THR A 98 -0.30 10.81 -11.71
C THR A 98 0.55 10.18 -10.64
N LEU A 99 1.56 10.89 -10.16
CA LEU A 99 2.33 10.46 -9.01
C LEU A 99 1.56 10.83 -7.74
N VAL A 100 1.31 9.85 -6.89
CA VAL A 100 0.53 10.02 -5.67
C VAL A 100 1.38 9.64 -4.47
N ARG A 101 1.54 10.58 -3.54
CA ARG A 101 2.18 10.27 -2.26
C ARG A 101 1.09 9.80 -1.31
N CYS A 102 1.21 8.55 -0.88
CA CYS A 102 0.20 7.87 -0.08
C CYS A 102 0.85 7.05 1.03
N TRP A 103 0.05 6.29 1.74
CA TRP A 103 0.56 5.34 2.74
C TRP A 103 0.80 3.97 2.11
N ILE A 104 1.68 3.21 2.74
CA ILE A 104 1.96 1.82 2.40
C ILE A 104 2.36 1.09 3.69
N TYR A 105 2.07 -0.20 3.77
CA TYR A 105 2.58 -1.05 4.83
C TYR A 105 3.80 -1.81 4.32
N LEU A 106 4.94 -1.58 4.96
CA LEU A 106 6.19 -2.25 4.61
C LEU A 106 6.65 -3.12 5.78
N PRO A 107 7.32 -4.24 5.52
CA PRO A 107 7.80 -5.09 6.62
C PRO A 107 8.76 -4.31 7.51
N ALA A 108 8.68 -4.53 8.82
CA ALA A 108 9.58 -3.89 9.76
C ALA A 108 11.03 -4.18 9.36
N GLY A 109 11.86 -3.14 9.29
CA GLY A 109 13.23 -3.27 8.83
C GLY A 109 13.41 -3.25 7.31
N TRP A 110 12.39 -2.84 6.57
CA TRP A 110 12.41 -2.82 5.10
C TRP A 110 13.59 -2.05 4.51
N GLU A 111 14.03 -0.99 5.18
CA GLU A 111 15.11 -0.15 4.66
C GLU A 111 16.47 -0.88 4.66
N ARG A 112 16.57 -2.01 5.34
CA ARG A 112 17.77 -2.84 5.36
C ARG A 112 17.71 -3.96 4.31
N SER A 113 16.59 -4.11 3.62
CA SER A 113 16.43 -5.12 2.58
C SER A 113 17.01 -4.67 1.25
N GLY A 114 17.29 -5.58 0.40
CA GLY A 114 17.80 -5.32 -0.92
C GLY A 114 19.29 -5.26 -0.97
#